data_1073915f6af0263663f8f1b10815a146
#
_entry.id   1073915f6af0263663f8f1b10815a146
#
_cell.length_a   1.000
_cell.length_b   1.000
_cell.length_c   1.000
_cell.angle_alpha   90.00
_cell.angle_beta   90.00
_cell.angle_gamma   90.00
#
_symmetry.space_group_name_H-M   'P 1'
#
loop_
_entity.id
_entity.type
_entity.pdbx_description
1 polymer ?
#
loop_
_entity_poly.entity_id
_entity_poly.type
_entity_poly.pdbx_seq_one_letter_code
_entity_poly.pdbx_strand_id
1 'polypeptide(L)'
;MKFVSKALVAVAAAATLMSGVALTGAAMAQDKGSIGIAMPTKSSARWISDGNSMVEQFTEAGYEADLQYAEDDIPNQLAQIENMITKGVDVLVIAAIDGTTLSNALENAAASGIKVIAYDRLIRDSGDVDYYATFDNFKVGVQQATSLVNGLKERFGDGPYNVELFGGSPDDNNAYFFYNGAMSVLQPLIDDGTIVIQSGQMGMDTVGTLRWDGAVAQSRMDNLLSAHYTDKQLHGALSPYDGLSIGILSSLKGVGYGSGDLKMPIVTGQDAEVPSVKSILAGEQYSTVFKDTRELARVTVGMVDALLGGGEPEINDTTTYDNGVKVVPSYLLEPVSVDASNWEEILIGSGYYTADQVK
;
A
#
# COMPACT_ATOMS: atom_id res chain seq x y z
N MET A 1 -22.50 -62.51 -86.97
CA MET A 1 -23.36 -61.46 -87.49
C MET A 1 -23.60 -60.46 -86.36
N LYS A 2 -22.97 -59.32 -86.48
CA LYS A 2 -23.52 -57.95 -86.44
C LYS A 2 -24.51 -57.73 -85.29
N PHE A 3 -24.27 -56.81 -84.35
CA PHE A 3 -24.36 -55.33 -84.54
C PHE A 3 -23.65 -54.56 -83.39
N VAL A 4 -23.00 -53.50 -83.79
CA VAL A 4 -22.39 -52.48 -82.99
C VAL A 4 -23.49 -51.55 -82.48
N SER A 5 -23.41 -51.12 -81.20
CA SER A 5 -24.10 -49.95 -80.76
C SER A 5 -23.24 -49.19 -79.80
N LYS A 6 -23.02 -47.92 -80.14
CA LYS A 6 -22.30 -46.91 -79.42
C LYS A 6 -23.13 -46.45 -78.23
N ALA A 7 -22.54 -46.34 -77.02
CA ALA A 7 -23.13 -45.62 -75.92
C ALA A 7 -22.24 -44.45 -75.56
N LEU A 8 -22.81 -43.27 -75.50
CA LEU A 8 -22.23 -41.98 -75.07
C LEU A 8 -21.83 -42.01 -73.62
N VAL A 9 -20.60 -41.51 -73.36
CA VAL A 9 -20.14 -41.23 -72.04
C VAL A 9 -20.61 -39.77 -71.65
N ALA A 10 -21.50 -39.64 -70.66
CA ALA A 10 -21.83 -38.39 -70.05
C ALA A 10 -20.94 -38.23 -68.82
N VAL A 11 -20.04 -37.26 -68.86
CA VAL A 11 -19.22 -36.84 -67.71
C VAL A 11 -20.08 -35.91 -66.84
N ALA A 12 -20.52 -36.38 -65.69
CA ALA A 12 -21.12 -35.55 -64.65
C ALA A 12 -20.00 -35.01 -63.71
N ALA A 13 -19.72 -33.72 -63.81
CA ALA A 13 -18.82 -33.07 -62.90
C ALA A 13 -19.57 -32.83 -61.58
N ALA A 14 -19.23 -33.57 -60.54
CA ALA A 14 -19.68 -33.31 -59.16
C ALA A 14 -18.78 -32.23 -58.52
N ALA A 15 -19.32 -31.02 -58.42
CA ALA A 15 -18.70 -29.96 -57.65
C ALA A 15 -18.92 -30.22 -56.14
N THR A 16 -17.90 -30.69 -55.46
CA THR A 16 -17.85 -30.84 -54.00
C THR A 16 -17.61 -29.45 -53.38
N LEU A 17 -18.66 -28.83 -52.86
CA LEU A 17 -18.58 -27.68 -51.98
C LEU A 17 -17.95 -28.15 -50.66
N MET A 18 -16.65 -27.90 -50.46
CA MET A 18 -16.01 -27.96 -49.16
C MET A 18 -16.45 -26.71 -48.37
N SER A 19 -17.46 -26.86 -47.54
CA SER A 19 -17.77 -25.92 -46.48
C SER A 19 -16.62 -25.94 -45.46
N GLY A 20 -15.69 -25.00 -45.57
CA GLY A 20 -14.67 -24.75 -44.56
C GLY A 20 -15.36 -24.28 -43.27
N VAL A 21 -15.54 -25.18 -42.31
CA VAL A 21 -15.83 -24.80 -40.93
C VAL A 21 -14.55 -24.17 -40.43
N ALA A 22 -14.52 -22.83 -40.42
CA ALA A 22 -13.55 -22.08 -39.66
C ALA A 22 -13.82 -22.38 -38.15
N LEU A 23 -13.08 -23.31 -37.57
CA LEU A 23 -12.91 -23.41 -36.16
C LEU A 23 -12.22 -22.08 -35.72
N THR A 24 -13.01 -21.11 -35.35
CA THR A 24 -12.52 -20.05 -34.49
C THR A 24 -12.16 -20.72 -33.17
N GLY A 25 -10.90 -21.16 -33.07
CA GLY A 25 -10.34 -21.55 -31.78
C GLY A 25 -10.46 -20.32 -30.90
N ALA A 26 -11.39 -20.37 -29.94
CA ALA A 26 -11.25 -19.52 -28.76
C ALA A 26 -9.85 -19.85 -28.24
N ALA A 27 -8.93 -18.90 -28.31
CA ALA A 27 -7.69 -18.99 -27.58
C ALA A 27 -8.09 -19.17 -26.12
N MET A 28 -8.02 -20.39 -25.62
CA MET A 28 -8.06 -20.64 -24.18
C MET A 28 -6.92 -19.79 -23.66
N ALA A 29 -7.23 -18.81 -22.79
CA ALA A 29 -6.20 -18.10 -22.05
C ALA A 29 -5.34 -19.19 -21.42
N GLN A 30 -4.07 -19.24 -21.79
CA GLN A 30 -3.13 -20.20 -21.24
C GLN A 30 -3.02 -19.87 -19.76
N ASP A 31 -3.42 -20.78 -18.90
CA ASP A 31 -3.23 -20.69 -17.47
C ASP A 31 -1.73 -20.57 -17.22
N LYS A 32 -1.29 -19.37 -16.83
CA LYS A 32 0.12 -19.04 -16.60
C LYS A 32 0.59 -19.48 -15.22
N GLY A 33 -0.32 -19.86 -14.35
CA GLY A 33 -0.07 -20.22 -12.97
C GLY A 33 -1.01 -19.55 -11.99
N SER A 34 -0.84 -19.89 -10.71
CA SER A 34 -1.68 -19.42 -9.61
C SER A 34 -0.90 -18.57 -8.60
N ILE A 35 -1.47 -17.46 -8.17
CA ILE A 35 -0.86 -16.48 -7.28
C ILE A 35 -1.66 -16.41 -6.00
N GLY A 36 -1.00 -16.69 -4.85
CA GLY A 36 -1.57 -16.49 -3.53
C GLY A 36 -1.32 -15.06 -3.06
N ILE A 37 -2.37 -14.32 -2.72
CA ILE A 37 -2.29 -12.93 -2.27
C ILE A 37 -2.83 -12.83 -0.84
N ALA A 38 -1.95 -12.56 0.12
CA ALA A 38 -2.30 -12.44 1.54
C ALA A 38 -2.23 -10.98 2.00
N MET A 39 -3.41 -10.39 2.28
CA MET A 39 -3.58 -9.02 2.73
C MET A 39 -3.88 -8.94 4.23
N PRO A 40 -3.47 -7.86 4.95
CA PRO A 40 -3.63 -7.78 6.40
C PRO A 40 -5.10 -7.62 6.81
N THR A 41 -5.85 -6.69 6.19
CA THR A 41 -7.19 -6.33 6.69
C THR A 41 -8.01 -5.62 5.61
N LYS A 42 -9.33 -5.51 5.84
CA LYS A 42 -10.26 -4.65 5.09
C LYS A 42 -10.61 -3.36 5.84
N SER A 43 -10.09 -3.15 7.05
CA SER A 43 -10.39 -1.96 7.84
C SER A 43 -9.80 -0.67 7.23
N SER A 44 -8.71 -0.77 6.46
CA SER A 44 -8.19 0.31 5.62
C SER A 44 -8.64 0.10 4.17
N ALA A 45 -9.21 1.13 3.56
CA ALA A 45 -9.66 1.12 2.17
C ALA A 45 -8.51 0.88 1.19
N ARG A 46 -7.30 1.29 1.56
CA ARG A 46 -6.10 1.06 0.78
C ARG A 46 -5.88 -0.41 0.47
N TRP A 47 -5.95 -1.31 1.47
CA TRP A 47 -5.72 -2.74 1.26
C TRP A 47 -6.75 -3.38 0.32
N ILE A 48 -7.99 -2.85 0.33
CA ILE A 48 -9.02 -3.27 -0.64
C ILE A 48 -8.62 -2.84 -2.05
N SER A 49 -8.11 -1.61 -2.21
CA SER A 49 -7.64 -1.11 -3.51
C SER A 49 -6.43 -1.89 -4.03
N ASP A 50 -5.45 -2.17 -3.17
CA ASP A 50 -4.28 -2.99 -3.49
C ASP A 50 -4.71 -4.39 -3.96
N GLY A 51 -5.53 -5.08 -3.18
CA GLY A 51 -5.98 -6.44 -3.50
C GLY A 51 -6.79 -6.50 -4.79
N ASN A 52 -7.72 -5.57 -5.00
CA ASN A 52 -8.51 -5.50 -6.22
C ASN A 52 -7.63 -5.22 -7.45
N SER A 53 -6.70 -4.26 -7.35
CA SER A 53 -5.77 -3.94 -8.43
C SER A 53 -4.89 -5.13 -8.80
N MET A 54 -4.42 -5.90 -7.81
CA MET A 54 -3.64 -7.12 -8.08
C MET A 54 -4.49 -8.20 -8.74
N VAL A 55 -5.70 -8.50 -8.23
CA VAL A 55 -6.58 -9.51 -8.84
C VAL A 55 -6.91 -9.16 -10.29
N GLU A 56 -7.25 -7.89 -10.56
CA GLU A 56 -7.56 -7.41 -11.90
C GLU A 56 -6.34 -7.62 -12.83
N GLN A 57 -5.18 -7.10 -12.45
CA GLN A 57 -3.99 -7.13 -13.29
C GLN A 57 -3.41 -8.54 -13.45
N PHE A 58 -3.43 -9.39 -12.41
CA PHE A 58 -3.03 -10.80 -12.54
C PHE A 58 -3.97 -11.57 -13.47
N THR A 59 -5.29 -11.34 -13.33
CA THR A 59 -6.29 -11.98 -14.21
C THR A 59 -6.10 -11.55 -15.67
N GLU A 60 -5.89 -10.25 -15.92
CA GLU A 60 -5.59 -9.72 -17.25
C GLU A 60 -4.29 -10.30 -17.83
N ALA A 61 -3.29 -10.52 -16.98
CA ALA A 61 -2.03 -11.16 -17.36
C ALA A 61 -2.17 -12.67 -17.59
N GLY A 62 -3.29 -13.31 -17.23
CA GLY A 62 -3.59 -14.74 -17.46
C GLY A 62 -3.23 -15.64 -16.29
N TYR A 63 -3.14 -15.11 -15.07
CA TYR A 63 -2.93 -15.86 -13.83
C TYR A 63 -4.26 -16.09 -13.09
N GLU A 64 -4.32 -17.16 -12.29
CA GLU A 64 -5.33 -17.34 -11.26
C GLU A 64 -4.87 -16.62 -9.97
N ALA A 65 -5.72 -15.78 -9.37
CA ALA A 65 -5.41 -15.03 -8.15
C ALA A 65 -6.29 -15.47 -6.98
N ASP A 66 -5.69 -16.02 -5.91
CA ASP A 66 -6.34 -16.35 -4.63
C ASP A 66 -6.08 -15.22 -3.62
N LEU A 67 -7.00 -14.25 -3.53
CA LEU A 67 -6.90 -13.10 -2.64
C LEU A 67 -7.60 -13.37 -1.30
N GLN A 68 -6.86 -13.23 -0.20
CA GLN A 68 -7.40 -13.39 1.14
C GLN A 68 -7.00 -12.22 2.07
N TYR A 69 -7.90 -11.89 3.01
CA TYR A 69 -7.69 -10.87 4.04
C TYR A 69 -7.76 -11.52 5.42
N ALA A 70 -6.83 -11.17 6.28
CA ALA A 70 -6.70 -11.80 7.60
C ALA A 70 -7.35 -11.02 8.74
N GLU A 71 -7.93 -9.85 8.48
CA GLU A 71 -8.63 -8.99 9.45
C GLU A 71 -7.76 -8.64 10.68
N ASP A 72 -6.47 -8.35 10.43
CA ASP A 72 -5.43 -8.06 11.42
C ASP A 72 -5.18 -9.18 12.45
N ASP A 73 -5.61 -10.40 12.15
CA ASP A 73 -5.37 -11.60 12.97
C ASP A 73 -4.16 -12.36 12.41
N ILE A 74 -3.03 -12.34 13.15
CA ILE A 74 -1.78 -13.00 12.74
C ILE A 74 -1.94 -14.51 12.55
N PRO A 75 -2.55 -15.27 13.48
CA PRO A 75 -2.80 -16.70 13.27
C PRO A 75 -3.64 -16.99 12.02
N ASN A 76 -4.62 -16.14 11.71
CA ASN A 76 -5.44 -16.29 10.52
C ASN A 76 -4.62 -16.06 9.25
N GLN A 77 -3.76 -15.02 9.21
CA GLN A 77 -2.89 -14.78 8.07
C GLN A 77 -1.93 -15.96 7.84
N LEU A 78 -1.33 -16.47 8.90
CA LEU A 78 -0.46 -17.64 8.82
C LEU A 78 -1.19 -18.85 8.24
N ALA A 79 -2.40 -19.16 8.73
CA ALA A 79 -3.21 -20.27 8.23
C ALA A 79 -3.61 -20.11 6.76
N GLN A 80 -3.92 -18.88 6.32
CA GLN A 80 -4.21 -18.57 4.93
C GLN A 80 -3.00 -18.83 4.03
N ILE A 81 -1.81 -18.39 4.43
CA ILE A 81 -0.56 -18.61 3.70
C ILE A 81 -0.24 -20.11 3.62
N GLU A 82 -0.34 -20.86 4.73
CA GLU A 82 -0.13 -22.31 4.74
C GLU A 82 -1.13 -23.06 3.83
N ASN A 83 -2.37 -22.59 3.77
CA ASN A 83 -3.38 -23.14 2.84
C ASN A 83 -3.00 -22.86 1.37
N MET A 84 -2.51 -21.67 1.03
CA MET A 84 -2.04 -21.33 -0.31
C MET A 84 -0.83 -22.20 -0.70
N ILE A 85 0.12 -22.42 0.22
CA ILE A 85 1.25 -23.35 0.02
C ILE A 85 0.75 -24.77 -0.25
N THR A 86 -0.21 -25.25 0.54
CA THR A 86 -0.80 -26.59 0.39
C THR A 86 -1.54 -26.74 -0.94
N LYS A 87 -2.20 -25.69 -1.42
CA LYS A 87 -2.84 -25.68 -2.76
C LYS A 87 -1.82 -25.70 -3.91
N GLY A 88 -0.56 -25.36 -3.63
CA GLY A 88 0.51 -25.33 -4.60
C GLY A 88 0.47 -24.12 -5.53
N VAL A 89 0.24 -22.93 -4.96
CA VAL A 89 0.40 -21.69 -5.74
C VAL A 89 1.84 -21.54 -6.23
N ASP A 90 2.05 -20.85 -7.34
CA ASP A 90 3.38 -20.68 -7.92
C ASP A 90 4.17 -19.54 -7.25
N VAL A 91 3.46 -18.49 -6.84
CA VAL A 91 4.03 -17.34 -6.14
C VAL A 91 3.11 -16.90 -5.00
N LEU A 92 3.71 -16.50 -3.88
CA LEU A 92 3.04 -15.82 -2.78
C LEU A 92 3.38 -14.32 -2.82
N VAL A 93 2.36 -13.48 -2.77
CA VAL A 93 2.44 -12.03 -2.60
C VAL A 93 1.85 -11.68 -1.24
N ILE A 94 2.67 -11.22 -0.32
CA ILE A 94 2.29 -11.11 1.09
C ILE A 94 2.51 -9.70 1.61
N ALA A 95 1.43 -9.04 2.06
CA ALA A 95 1.49 -7.87 2.92
C ALA A 95 1.33 -8.33 4.38
N ALA A 96 2.43 -8.51 5.08
CA ALA A 96 2.43 -9.10 6.42
C ALA A 96 1.75 -8.20 7.45
N ILE A 97 0.95 -8.78 8.36
CA ILE A 97 0.46 -8.08 9.55
C ILE A 97 1.64 -7.81 10.48
N ASP A 98 2.39 -8.86 10.80
CA ASP A 98 3.63 -8.82 11.57
C ASP A 98 4.74 -9.48 10.75
N GLY A 99 5.76 -8.69 10.41
CA GLY A 99 6.86 -9.13 9.56
C GLY A 99 7.70 -10.28 10.15
N THR A 100 7.61 -10.56 11.45
CA THR A 100 8.48 -11.53 12.15
C THR A 100 7.87 -12.91 12.33
N THR A 101 6.60 -13.11 11.95
CA THR A 101 5.83 -14.32 12.32
C THR A 101 5.75 -15.39 11.24
N LEU A 102 6.32 -15.14 10.05
CA LEU A 102 6.09 -15.97 8.86
C LEU A 102 7.24 -16.92 8.49
N SER A 103 8.39 -16.87 9.18
CA SER A 103 9.63 -17.55 8.76
C SER A 103 9.43 -19.04 8.48
N ASN A 104 8.73 -19.77 9.34
CA ASN A 104 8.50 -21.20 9.14
C ASN A 104 7.60 -21.52 7.93
N ALA A 105 6.58 -20.69 7.69
CA ALA A 105 5.71 -20.87 6.52
C ALA A 105 6.49 -20.58 5.22
N LEU A 106 7.36 -19.58 5.24
CA LEU A 106 8.17 -19.24 4.07
C LEU A 106 9.24 -20.29 3.78
N GLU A 107 9.83 -20.94 4.80
CA GLU A 107 10.70 -22.10 4.62
C GLU A 107 9.96 -23.24 3.90
N ASN A 108 8.70 -23.51 4.29
CA ASN A 108 7.87 -24.50 3.63
C ASN A 108 7.52 -24.11 2.18
N ALA A 109 7.27 -22.83 1.91
CA ALA A 109 7.05 -22.32 0.57
C ALA A 109 8.29 -22.54 -0.31
N ALA A 110 9.47 -22.16 0.17
CA ALA A 110 10.75 -22.34 -0.51
C ALA A 110 11.06 -23.82 -0.79
N ALA A 111 10.81 -24.71 0.20
CA ALA A 111 10.96 -26.16 0.03
C ALA A 111 10.00 -26.74 -1.05
N SER A 112 8.88 -26.06 -1.28
CA SER A 112 7.91 -26.42 -2.33
C SER A 112 8.20 -25.73 -3.67
N GLY A 113 9.25 -24.90 -3.76
CA GLY A 113 9.63 -24.16 -4.95
C GLY A 113 8.79 -22.89 -5.21
N ILE A 114 7.94 -22.50 -4.26
CA ILE A 114 7.09 -21.32 -4.33
C ILE A 114 7.93 -20.07 -4.07
N LYS A 115 7.80 -19.05 -4.93
CA LYS A 115 8.48 -17.78 -4.79
C LYS A 115 7.69 -16.84 -3.88
N VAL A 116 8.41 -15.98 -3.15
CA VAL A 116 7.81 -15.07 -2.17
C VAL A 116 8.18 -13.62 -2.48
N ILE A 117 7.17 -12.80 -2.71
CA ILE A 117 7.28 -11.35 -2.84
C ILE A 117 6.64 -10.71 -1.61
N ALA A 118 7.43 -9.98 -0.83
CA ALA A 118 6.91 -9.07 0.18
C ALA A 118 6.25 -7.88 -0.54
N TYR A 119 5.02 -7.57 -0.18
CA TYR A 119 4.23 -6.50 -0.79
C TYR A 119 3.98 -5.39 0.23
N ASP A 120 4.39 -4.18 -0.10
CA ASP A 120 4.30 -2.98 0.73
C ASP A 120 5.03 -3.09 2.09
N ARG A 121 4.87 -4.17 2.84
CA ARG A 121 5.46 -4.42 4.15
C ARG A 121 6.60 -5.43 4.07
N LEU A 122 7.76 -5.08 4.60
CA LEU A 122 8.92 -5.98 4.61
C LEU A 122 8.69 -7.16 5.57
N ILE A 123 8.89 -8.37 5.06
CA ILE A 123 8.93 -9.58 5.89
C ILE A 123 10.34 -9.74 6.44
N ARG A 124 10.46 -9.86 7.76
CA ARG A 124 11.71 -9.92 8.50
C ARG A 124 12.07 -11.34 8.93
N ASP A 125 13.29 -11.50 9.36
CA ASP A 125 13.83 -12.72 9.99
C ASP A 125 13.67 -13.99 9.14
N SER A 126 13.63 -13.84 7.80
CA SER A 126 13.53 -14.94 6.84
C SER A 126 14.49 -14.76 5.66
N GLY A 127 15.21 -15.84 5.31
CA GLY A 127 16.00 -15.91 4.08
C GLY A 127 15.17 -16.16 2.81
N ASP A 128 13.90 -16.55 2.98
CA ASP A 128 13.04 -17.08 1.93
C ASP A 128 12.08 -16.02 1.35
N VAL A 129 12.41 -14.75 1.50
CA VAL A 129 11.77 -13.63 0.79
C VAL A 129 12.60 -13.34 -0.46
N ASP A 130 12.06 -13.58 -1.65
CA ASP A 130 12.82 -13.41 -2.89
C ASP A 130 12.97 -11.92 -3.25
N TYR A 131 11.85 -11.15 -3.23
CA TYR A 131 11.80 -9.74 -3.61
C TYR A 131 10.87 -8.93 -2.71
N TYR A 132 11.00 -7.61 -2.79
CA TYR A 132 10.14 -6.67 -2.08
C TYR A 132 9.67 -5.57 -3.02
N ALA A 133 8.36 -5.38 -3.12
CA ALA A 133 7.73 -4.29 -3.86
C ALA A 133 7.09 -3.30 -2.89
N THR A 134 7.52 -2.05 -2.91
CA THR A 134 7.03 -1.02 -1.99
C THR A 134 7.26 0.40 -2.54
N PHE A 135 7.01 1.40 -1.72
CA PHE A 135 7.39 2.80 -1.94
C PHE A 135 8.67 3.16 -1.18
N ASP A 136 9.29 4.29 -1.52
CA ASP A 136 10.37 4.85 -0.70
C ASP A 136 9.81 5.33 0.65
N ASN A 137 9.83 4.42 1.63
CA ASN A 137 9.24 4.65 2.95
C ASN A 137 9.96 5.73 3.77
N PHE A 138 11.27 5.89 3.58
CA PHE A 138 12.00 6.98 4.22
C PHE A 138 11.55 8.34 3.67
N LYS A 139 11.39 8.42 2.35
CA LYS A 139 10.90 9.63 1.67
C LYS A 139 9.47 10.00 2.07
N VAL A 140 8.60 9.01 2.32
CA VAL A 140 7.27 9.26 2.89
C VAL A 140 7.38 10.09 4.18
N GLY A 141 8.22 9.65 5.13
CA GLY A 141 8.45 10.38 6.39
C GLY A 141 9.00 11.79 6.18
N VAL A 142 9.95 11.93 5.27
CA VAL A 142 10.50 13.26 4.89
C VAL A 142 9.40 14.17 4.34
N GLN A 143 8.52 13.66 3.47
CA GLN A 143 7.41 14.43 2.91
C GLN A 143 6.39 14.84 3.97
N GLN A 144 6.04 13.94 4.89
CA GLN A 144 5.13 14.24 6.02
C GLN A 144 5.69 15.36 6.89
N ALA A 145 6.94 15.23 7.32
CA ALA A 145 7.57 16.25 8.17
C ALA A 145 7.75 17.59 7.45
N THR A 146 8.10 17.56 6.16
CA THR A 146 8.22 18.80 5.34
C THR A 146 6.87 19.49 5.24
N SER A 147 5.79 18.75 4.98
CA SER A 147 4.43 19.29 4.94
C SER A 147 4.02 19.86 6.30
N LEU A 148 4.34 19.17 7.41
CA LEU A 148 4.10 19.67 8.77
C LEU A 148 4.79 21.02 8.98
N VAL A 149 6.09 21.12 8.71
CA VAL A 149 6.88 22.36 8.92
C VAL A 149 6.35 23.49 8.04
N ASN A 150 6.02 23.24 6.79
CA ASN A 150 5.47 24.25 5.88
C ASN A 150 4.11 24.75 6.40
N GLY A 151 3.22 23.84 6.77
CA GLY A 151 1.91 24.18 7.32
C GLY A 151 1.99 24.95 8.64
N LEU A 152 2.94 24.62 9.52
CA LEU A 152 3.18 25.35 10.75
C LEU A 152 3.54 26.82 10.46
N LYS A 153 4.47 27.06 9.55
CA LYS A 153 4.87 28.42 9.13
C LYS A 153 3.72 29.18 8.49
N GLU A 154 2.99 28.53 7.59
CA GLU A 154 1.86 29.11 6.88
C GLU A 154 0.74 29.53 7.84
N ARG A 155 0.34 28.65 8.77
CA ARG A 155 -0.84 28.85 9.62
C ARG A 155 -0.56 29.67 10.88
N PHE A 156 0.64 29.54 11.44
CA PHE A 156 0.98 30.10 12.74
C PHE A 156 2.11 31.15 12.70
N GLY A 157 2.75 31.38 11.55
CA GLY A 157 3.86 32.34 11.41
C GLY A 157 5.16 31.78 12.02
N ASP A 158 5.91 32.64 12.73
CA ASP A 158 7.16 32.22 13.36
C ASP A 158 6.90 31.41 14.65
N GLY A 159 7.77 30.39 14.89
CA GLY A 159 7.69 29.55 16.07
C GLY A 159 8.00 30.26 17.42
N PRO A 160 8.16 29.52 18.51
CA PRO A 160 8.19 28.07 18.58
C PRO A 160 6.83 27.41 18.44
N TYR A 161 6.81 26.16 17.94
CA TYR A 161 5.59 25.39 17.71
C TYR A 161 5.49 24.20 18.67
N ASN A 162 4.33 24.02 19.27
CA ASN A 162 4.00 22.82 20.05
C ASN A 162 3.53 21.72 19.09
N VAL A 163 4.23 20.62 19.05
CA VAL A 163 3.96 19.50 18.14
C VAL A 163 3.94 18.18 18.92
N GLU A 164 3.09 17.27 18.54
CA GLU A 164 3.12 15.88 19.04
C GLU A 164 3.40 14.91 17.90
N LEU A 165 4.09 13.82 18.24
CA LEU A 165 4.51 12.81 17.28
C LEU A 165 3.66 11.56 17.44
N PHE A 166 3.18 10.99 16.33
CA PHE A 166 2.54 9.69 16.27
C PHE A 166 3.35 8.80 15.32
N GLY A 167 3.58 7.55 15.73
CA GLY A 167 4.22 6.51 14.94
C GLY A 167 3.21 5.47 14.46
N GLY A 168 3.61 4.71 13.45
CA GLY A 168 2.84 3.56 12.96
C GLY A 168 2.95 2.34 13.87
N SER A 169 2.51 1.18 13.38
CA SER A 169 2.52 -0.05 14.15
C SER A 169 3.95 -0.58 14.34
N PRO A 170 4.36 -0.93 15.58
CA PRO A 170 5.73 -1.42 15.85
C PRO A 170 6.05 -2.78 15.20
N ASP A 171 5.04 -3.56 14.82
CA ASP A 171 5.19 -4.84 14.12
C ASP A 171 5.36 -4.67 12.59
N ASP A 172 5.23 -3.44 12.08
CA ASP A 172 5.45 -3.08 10.68
C ASP A 172 6.78 -2.32 10.54
N ASN A 173 7.71 -2.88 9.74
CA ASN A 173 9.01 -2.27 9.50
C ASN A 173 8.92 -0.87 8.87
N ASN A 174 7.90 -0.60 8.06
CA ASN A 174 7.71 0.69 7.41
C ASN A 174 7.54 1.82 8.43
N ALA A 175 6.90 1.56 9.57
CA ALA A 175 6.69 2.55 10.62
C ALA A 175 7.99 3.20 11.10
N TYR A 176 9.07 2.41 11.17
CA TYR A 176 10.40 2.91 11.54
C TYR A 176 11.02 3.77 10.44
N PHE A 177 10.85 3.39 9.17
CA PHE A 177 11.31 4.20 8.04
C PHE A 177 10.57 5.54 7.96
N PHE A 178 9.24 5.53 8.11
CA PHE A 178 8.46 6.78 8.17
C PHE A 178 8.92 7.67 9.31
N TYR A 179 9.06 7.11 10.51
CA TYR A 179 9.52 7.85 11.69
C TYR A 179 10.92 8.43 11.48
N ASN A 180 11.88 7.61 11.02
CA ASN A 180 13.26 8.05 10.81
C ASN A 180 13.35 9.12 9.70
N GLY A 181 12.58 8.96 8.61
CA GLY A 181 12.46 9.96 7.56
C GLY A 181 11.92 11.28 8.10
N ALA A 182 10.86 11.24 8.90
CA ALA A 182 10.30 12.44 9.52
C ALA A 182 11.29 13.08 10.51
N MET A 183 11.94 12.29 11.35
CA MET A 183 12.92 12.80 12.32
C MET A 183 14.16 13.39 11.65
N SER A 184 14.54 12.96 10.45
CA SER A 184 15.63 13.58 9.70
C SER A 184 15.36 15.08 9.39
N VAL A 185 14.08 15.48 9.32
CA VAL A 185 13.64 16.86 9.12
C VAL A 185 13.35 17.56 10.45
N LEU A 186 12.70 16.86 11.39
CA LEU A 186 12.19 17.48 12.62
C LEU A 186 13.24 17.57 13.72
N GLN A 187 14.18 16.62 13.81
CA GLN A 187 15.15 16.60 14.92
C GLN A 187 15.97 17.89 15.04
N PRO A 188 16.52 18.47 13.95
CA PRO A 188 17.23 19.75 14.03
C PRO A 188 16.36 20.89 14.58
N LEU A 189 15.05 20.90 14.25
CA LEU A 189 14.09 21.91 14.71
C LEU A 189 13.64 21.69 16.16
N ILE A 190 13.73 20.47 16.64
CA ILE A 190 13.52 20.12 18.06
C ILE A 190 14.76 20.53 18.86
N ASP A 191 15.95 20.26 18.36
CA ASP A 191 17.22 20.55 19.03
C ASP A 191 17.44 22.06 19.21
N ASP A 192 17.01 22.88 18.25
CA ASP A 192 17.11 24.35 18.31
C ASP A 192 15.91 25.02 19.01
N GLY A 193 14.89 24.24 19.41
CA GLY A 193 13.71 24.73 20.13
C GLY A 193 12.64 25.37 19.23
N THR A 194 12.77 25.34 17.92
CA THR A 194 11.73 25.77 16.95
C THR A 194 10.48 24.91 17.09
N ILE A 195 10.67 23.60 17.33
CA ILE A 195 9.60 22.63 17.63
C ILE A 195 9.78 22.15 19.06
N VAL A 196 8.69 22.15 19.82
CA VAL A 196 8.65 21.69 21.21
C VAL A 196 7.67 20.54 21.33
N ILE A 197 8.16 19.37 21.74
CA ILE A 197 7.32 18.22 22.06
C ILE A 197 6.92 18.37 23.53
N GLN A 198 5.72 18.92 23.80
CA GLN A 198 5.28 19.25 25.16
C GLN A 198 5.15 18.03 26.07
N SER A 199 4.78 16.89 25.51
CA SER A 199 4.72 15.62 26.23
C SER A 199 6.10 15.02 26.53
N GLY A 200 7.13 15.43 25.79
CA GLY A 200 8.44 14.77 25.78
C GLY A 200 8.42 13.36 25.17
N GLN A 201 7.29 12.93 24.60
CA GLN A 201 7.14 11.57 24.06
C GLN A 201 7.74 11.49 22.65
N MET A 202 8.85 10.77 22.55
CA MET A 202 9.60 10.55 21.31
C MET A 202 10.04 9.07 21.22
N GLY A 203 10.40 8.64 20.01
CA GLY A 203 10.83 7.27 19.73
C GLY A 203 9.66 6.30 19.52
N MET A 204 9.83 5.35 18.60
CA MET A 204 8.79 4.40 18.19
C MET A 204 8.20 3.58 19.34
N ASP A 205 9.00 3.25 20.36
CA ASP A 205 8.54 2.55 21.57
C ASP A 205 7.47 3.31 22.36
N THR A 206 7.45 4.65 22.22
CA THR A 206 6.51 5.53 22.94
C THR A 206 5.38 6.03 22.05
N VAL A 207 5.69 6.37 20.80
CA VAL A 207 4.72 7.01 19.89
C VAL A 207 4.05 6.04 18.94
N GLY A 208 4.49 4.78 18.91
CA GLY A 208 3.93 3.74 18.05
C GLY A 208 2.45 3.46 18.33
N THR A 209 1.69 3.20 17.28
CA THR A 209 0.25 2.94 17.31
C THR A 209 -0.02 1.54 16.79
N LEU A 210 -0.23 0.59 17.71
CA LEU A 210 -0.40 -0.83 17.38
C LEU A 210 -1.55 -1.04 16.38
N ARG A 211 -1.30 -1.88 15.37
CA ARG A 211 -2.23 -2.22 14.29
C ARG A 211 -2.70 -1.02 13.46
N TRP A 212 -1.99 0.10 13.50
CA TRP A 212 -2.42 1.31 12.80
C TRP A 212 -3.84 1.77 13.18
N ASP A 213 -4.27 1.49 14.43
CA ASP A 213 -5.63 1.70 14.89
C ASP A 213 -5.89 3.18 15.22
N GLY A 214 -6.82 3.80 14.48
CA GLY A 214 -7.23 5.18 14.67
C GLY A 214 -7.86 5.46 16.04
N ALA A 215 -8.52 4.48 16.67
CA ALA A 215 -9.08 4.66 18.01
C ALA A 215 -7.98 4.69 19.09
N VAL A 216 -6.88 3.95 18.90
CA VAL A 216 -5.69 4.03 19.75
C VAL A 216 -5.05 5.42 19.63
N ALA A 217 -4.91 5.94 18.38
CA ALA A 217 -4.40 7.29 18.14
C ALA A 217 -5.31 8.35 18.75
N GLN A 218 -6.64 8.22 18.63
CA GLN A 218 -7.61 9.12 19.27
C GLN A 218 -7.44 9.13 20.79
N SER A 219 -7.44 7.95 21.42
CA SER A 219 -7.28 7.85 22.89
C SER A 219 -5.96 8.47 23.36
N ARG A 220 -4.88 8.29 22.61
CA ARG A 220 -3.60 8.92 22.92
C ARG A 220 -3.67 10.44 22.78
N MET A 221 -4.31 10.97 21.72
CA MET A 221 -4.49 12.41 21.56
C MET A 221 -5.34 13.00 22.67
N ASP A 222 -6.44 12.35 23.10
CA ASP A 222 -7.26 12.79 24.26
C ASP A 222 -6.41 12.93 25.53
N ASN A 223 -5.53 11.94 25.78
CA ASN A 223 -4.61 11.98 26.91
C ASN A 223 -3.59 13.12 26.80
N LEU A 224 -3.01 13.34 25.62
CA LEU A 224 -2.06 14.45 25.38
C LEU A 224 -2.73 15.81 25.59
N LEU A 225 -3.93 16.00 25.04
CA LEU A 225 -4.68 17.24 25.18
C LEU A 225 -5.00 17.56 26.64
N SER A 226 -5.47 16.58 27.40
CA SER A 226 -5.83 16.76 28.80
C SER A 226 -4.61 16.99 29.71
N ALA A 227 -3.46 16.38 29.38
CA ALA A 227 -2.27 16.46 30.22
C ALA A 227 -1.38 17.68 29.91
N HIS A 228 -1.32 18.13 28.67
CA HIS A 228 -0.30 19.09 28.22
C HIS A 228 -0.87 20.34 27.51
N TYR A 229 -2.16 20.35 27.14
CA TYR A 229 -2.74 21.40 26.29
C TYR A 229 -3.98 22.10 26.92
N THR A 230 -4.13 22.06 28.23
CA THR A 230 -5.22 22.77 28.94
C THR A 230 -5.04 24.28 28.93
N ASP A 231 -3.80 24.75 28.88
CA ASP A 231 -3.40 26.18 28.92
C ASP A 231 -2.46 26.55 27.73
N LYS A 232 -2.21 25.63 26.83
CA LYS A 232 -1.35 25.83 25.68
C LYS A 232 -2.06 25.37 24.41
N GLN A 233 -1.71 25.97 23.29
CA GLN A 233 -2.19 25.52 21.97
C GLN A 233 -1.27 24.45 21.40
N LEU A 234 -1.85 23.36 20.88
CA LEU A 234 -1.17 22.44 19.99
C LEU A 234 -1.15 23.07 18.58
N HIS A 235 0.01 23.07 17.92
CA HIS A 235 0.17 23.63 16.58
C HIS A 235 0.24 22.56 15.51
N GLY A 236 0.75 21.36 15.83
CA GLY A 236 0.85 20.28 14.86
C GLY A 236 0.88 18.89 15.48
N ALA A 237 0.50 17.91 14.68
CA ALA A 237 0.64 16.50 14.97
C ALA A 237 1.23 15.80 13.72
N LEU A 238 2.42 15.23 13.86
CA LEU A 238 2.94 14.30 12.87
C LEU A 238 2.11 13.02 12.95
N SER A 239 1.39 12.71 11.91
CA SER A 239 0.62 11.45 11.79
C SER A 239 1.08 10.69 10.56
N PRO A 240 1.47 9.41 10.70
CA PRO A 240 2.04 8.64 9.60
C PRO A 240 0.99 7.95 8.70
N TYR A 241 -0.31 8.05 9.03
CA TYR A 241 -1.38 7.37 8.29
C TYR A 241 -2.74 8.07 8.46
N ASP A 242 -3.53 8.12 7.42
CA ASP A 242 -4.82 8.81 7.37
C ASP A 242 -5.83 8.30 8.40
N GLY A 243 -5.89 6.99 8.63
CA GLY A 243 -6.77 6.42 9.66
C GLY A 243 -6.44 6.92 11.07
N LEU A 244 -5.15 7.12 11.39
CA LEU A 244 -4.73 7.74 12.64
C LEU A 244 -5.11 9.21 12.67
N SER A 245 -4.94 9.91 11.54
CA SER A 245 -5.24 11.33 11.41
C SER A 245 -6.71 11.63 11.68
N ILE A 246 -7.62 10.80 11.20
CA ILE A 246 -9.06 10.91 11.47
C ILE A 246 -9.35 10.77 12.97
N GLY A 247 -8.71 9.83 13.67
CA GLY A 247 -8.81 9.68 15.12
C GLY A 247 -8.28 10.93 15.87
N ILE A 248 -7.11 11.40 15.47
CA ILE A 248 -6.48 12.63 16.02
C ILE A 248 -7.41 13.84 15.81
N LEU A 249 -7.93 14.04 14.61
CA LEU A 249 -8.84 15.14 14.29
C LEU A 249 -10.15 15.07 15.10
N SER A 250 -10.65 13.88 15.37
CA SER A 250 -11.83 13.70 16.24
C SER A 250 -11.57 14.25 17.64
N SER A 251 -10.45 13.92 18.26
CA SER A 251 -10.04 14.47 19.57
C SER A 251 -9.87 15.99 19.53
N LEU A 252 -9.19 16.53 18.52
CA LEU A 252 -8.95 17.96 18.36
C LEU A 252 -10.26 18.74 18.26
N LYS A 253 -11.19 18.28 17.43
CA LYS A 253 -12.52 18.89 17.27
C LYS A 253 -13.34 18.79 18.57
N GLY A 254 -13.19 17.68 19.29
CA GLY A 254 -13.86 17.45 20.58
C GLY A 254 -13.53 18.51 21.66
N VAL A 255 -12.35 19.10 21.60
CA VAL A 255 -11.92 20.17 22.51
C VAL A 255 -11.95 21.58 21.88
N GLY A 256 -12.52 21.71 20.67
CA GLY A 256 -12.83 23.01 20.05
C GLY A 256 -11.82 23.51 19.02
N TYR A 257 -10.78 22.75 18.67
CA TYR A 257 -9.91 23.13 17.56
C TYR A 257 -10.69 23.23 16.24
N GLY A 258 -10.33 24.22 15.42
CA GLY A 258 -11.02 24.54 14.16
C GLY A 258 -12.27 25.41 14.34
N SER A 259 -12.57 25.87 15.59
CA SER A 259 -13.68 26.78 15.85
C SER A 259 -13.23 28.02 16.62
N GLY A 260 -13.87 29.18 16.33
CA GLY A 260 -13.51 30.46 16.95
C GLY A 260 -12.05 30.84 16.68
N ASP A 261 -11.35 31.25 17.71
CA ASP A 261 -9.94 31.66 17.64
C ASP A 261 -8.94 30.47 17.71
N LEU A 262 -9.44 29.27 18.00
CA LEU A 262 -8.60 28.08 18.16
C LEU A 262 -8.39 27.41 16.80
N LYS A 263 -7.29 27.78 16.14
CA LYS A 263 -6.95 27.24 14.81
C LYS A 263 -6.72 25.74 14.86
N MET A 264 -7.16 25.03 13.81
CA MET A 264 -6.85 23.61 13.63
C MET A 264 -5.34 23.40 13.55
N PRO A 265 -4.76 22.46 14.31
CA PRO A 265 -3.35 22.07 14.16
C PRO A 265 -3.04 21.53 12.77
N ILE A 266 -1.77 21.56 12.38
CA ILE A 266 -1.32 20.87 11.15
C ILE A 266 -1.27 19.39 11.45
N VAL A 267 -2.10 18.62 10.76
CA VAL A 267 -2.13 17.14 10.86
C VAL A 267 -1.75 16.56 9.51
N THR A 268 -0.72 15.71 9.49
CA THR A 268 -0.26 14.99 8.30
C THR A 268 -0.99 13.65 8.14
N GLY A 269 -0.70 12.92 7.09
CA GLY A 269 -1.26 11.59 6.86
C GLY A 269 -0.53 10.85 5.76
N GLN A 270 -1.05 9.69 5.36
CA GLN A 270 -0.59 8.86 4.26
C GLN A 270 -1.73 7.99 3.75
N ASP A 271 -1.64 7.58 2.49
CA ASP A 271 -2.49 6.71 1.70
C ASP A 271 -3.63 7.41 0.96
N ALA A 272 -3.83 8.72 1.16
CA ALA A 272 -4.83 9.53 0.45
C ALA A 272 -6.24 8.90 0.50
N GLU A 273 -6.63 8.33 1.66
CA GLU A 273 -7.95 7.73 1.83
C GLU A 273 -9.05 8.79 1.69
N VAL A 274 -10.18 8.43 1.09
CA VAL A 274 -11.29 9.36 0.79
C VAL A 274 -11.71 10.22 1.99
N PRO A 275 -11.86 9.70 3.22
CA PRO A 275 -12.20 10.53 4.38
C PRO A 275 -11.14 11.62 4.66
N SER A 276 -9.87 11.31 4.50
CA SER A 276 -8.77 12.24 4.70
C SER A 276 -8.69 13.29 3.57
N VAL A 277 -8.91 12.89 2.31
CA VAL A 277 -8.99 13.87 1.21
C VAL A 277 -10.13 14.86 1.45
N LYS A 278 -11.31 14.38 1.89
CA LYS A 278 -12.42 15.28 2.30
C LYS A 278 -12.02 16.18 3.46
N SER A 279 -11.29 15.68 4.43
CA SER A 279 -10.80 16.44 5.57
C SER A 279 -9.76 17.50 5.16
N ILE A 280 -8.91 17.20 4.17
CA ILE A 280 -7.97 18.17 3.56
C ILE A 280 -8.76 19.28 2.86
N LEU A 281 -9.77 18.94 2.07
CA LEU A 281 -10.61 19.92 1.39
C LEU A 281 -11.43 20.79 2.35
N ALA A 282 -11.79 20.25 3.51
CA ALA A 282 -12.43 21.00 4.60
C ALA A 282 -11.45 21.88 5.41
N GLY A 283 -10.11 21.79 5.17
CA GLY A 283 -9.09 22.52 5.90
C GLY A 283 -8.79 21.97 7.31
N GLU A 284 -9.27 20.77 7.61
CA GLU A 284 -9.08 20.09 8.89
C GLU A 284 -7.75 19.31 8.93
N GLN A 285 -7.51 18.39 7.99
CA GLN A 285 -6.21 17.79 7.76
C GLN A 285 -5.39 18.67 6.82
N TYR A 286 -4.07 18.72 6.99
CA TYR A 286 -3.24 19.58 6.15
C TYR A 286 -2.75 18.88 4.88
N SER A 287 -2.28 17.63 5.02
CA SER A 287 -1.72 16.87 3.90
C SER A 287 -1.85 15.37 4.10
N THR A 288 -1.70 14.63 3.03
CA THR A 288 -1.48 13.19 3.00
C THR A 288 -0.35 12.85 2.02
N VAL A 289 0.17 11.63 2.07
CA VAL A 289 1.12 11.12 1.08
C VAL A 289 0.43 10.05 0.26
N PHE A 290 0.28 10.30 -1.02
CA PHE A 290 -0.34 9.39 -1.98
C PHE A 290 0.65 8.31 -2.42
N LYS A 291 0.18 7.09 -2.42
CA LYS A 291 0.83 5.89 -2.94
C LYS A 291 -0.11 5.21 -3.91
N ASP A 292 0.19 5.21 -5.20
CA ASP A 292 -0.68 4.63 -6.22
C ASP A 292 -0.66 3.10 -6.14
N THR A 293 -1.70 2.52 -5.56
CA THR A 293 -1.85 1.06 -5.38
C THR A 293 -1.89 0.30 -6.71
N ARG A 294 -2.34 0.96 -7.79
CA ARG A 294 -2.37 0.38 -9.15
C ARG A 294 -0.96 0.18 -9.69
N GLU A 295 -0.08 1.15 -9.43
CA GLU A 295 1.32 1.06 -9.85
C GLU A 295 2.10 0.03 -9.02
N LEU A 296 1.83 -0.08 -7.72
CA LEU A 296 2.44 -1.11 -6.88
C LEU A 296 2.00 -2.52 -7.34
N ALA A 297 0.71 -2.68 -7.65
CA ALA A 297 0.21 -3.92 -8.25
C ALA A 297 0.90 -4.21 -9.60
N ARG A 298 1.02 -3.22 -10.48
CA ARG A 298 1.69 -3.35 -11.79
C ARG A 298 3.15 -3.82 -11.65
N VAL A 299 3.89 -3.24 -10.74
CA VAL A 299 5.27 -3.65 -10.45
C VAL A 299 5.30 -5.11 -9.97
N THR A 300 4.40 -5.47 -9.05
CA THR A 300 4.33 -6.83 -8.49
C THR A 300 3.97 -7.86 -9.57
N VAL A 301 3.01 -7.55 -10.45
CA VAL A 301 2.67 -8.41 -11.59
C VAL A 301 3.87 -8.59 -12.53
N GLY A 302 4.60 -7.50 -12.81
CA GLY A 302 5.84 -7.55 -13.58
C GLY A 302 6.93 -8.42 -12.95
N MET A 303 7.06 -8.40 -11.62
CA MET A 303 7.98 -9.28 -10.88
C MET A 303 7.57 -10.76 -11.03
N VAL A 304 6.29 -11.06 -10.90
CA VAL A 304 5.77 -12.42 -11.06
C VAL A 304 5.96 -12.91 -12.49
N ASP A 305 5.62 -12.09 -13.50
CA ASP A 305 5.84 -12.43 -14.92
C ASP A 305 7.32 -12.78 -15.21
N ALA A 306 8.26 -12.00 -14.66
CA ALA A 306 9.68 -12.25 -14.80
C ALA A 306 10.09 -13.57 -14.13
N LEU A 307 9.68 -13.81 -12.89
CA LEU A 307 10.00 -15.03 -12.13
C LEU A 307 9.50 -16.29 -12.80
N LEU A 308 8.23 -16.32 -13.20
CA LEU A 308 7.62 -17.49 -13.83
C LEU A 308 8.05 -17.65 -15.30
N GLY A 309 8.48 -16.57 -15.95
CA GLY A 309 9.10 -16.57 -17.27
C GLY A 309 10.57 -17.01 -17.27
N GLY A 310 11.17 -17.28 -16.09
CA GLY A 310 12.58 -17.69 -15.94
C GLY A 310 13.57 -16.52 -16.13
N GLY A 311 13.11 -15.29 -15.99
CA GLY A 311 13.91 -14.06 -15.98
C GLY A 311 14.16 -13.52 -14.58
N GLU A 312 14.71 -12.30 -14.51
CA GLU A 312 14.94 -11.56 -13.28
C GLU A 312 13.97 -10.38 -13.19
N PRO A 313 13.28 -10.17 -12.05
CA PRO A 313 12.47 -8.99 -11.82
C PRO A 313 13.25 -7.68 -11.90
N GLU A 314 12.59 -6.63 -12.35
CA GLU A 314 13.12 -5.27 -12.26
C GLU A 314 13.21 -4.84 -10.81
N ILE A 315 14.39 -4.35 -10.40
CA ILE A 315 14.66 -3.81 -9.07
C ILE A 315 15.43 -2.48 -9.19
N ASN A 316 15.29 -1.61 -8.21
CA ASN A 316 16.01 -0.34 -8.15
C ASN A 316 16.68 -0.07 -6.79
N ASP A 317 16.55 -1.00 -5.82
CA ASP A 317 17.25 -0.94 -4.54
C ASP A 317 17.75 -2.34 -4.11
N THR A 318 19.03 -2.38 -3.70
CA THR A 318 19.71 -3.59 -3.19
C THR A 318 20.48 -3.32 -1.92
N THR A 319 20.21 -2.22 -1.24
CA THR A 319 21.01 -1.74 -0.10
C THR A 319 20.20 -1.35 1.14
N THR A 320 18.94 -0.96 0.97
CA THR A 320 18.17 -0.27 2.02
C THR A 320 17.41 -1.24 2.92
N TYR A 321 16.81 -2.28 2.35
CA TYR A 321 15.85 -3.11 3.07
C TYR A 321 16.49 -4.41 3.57
N ASP A 322 17.30 -4.27 4.65
CA ASP A 322 17.80 -5.41 5.43
C ASP A 322 16.65 -5.96 6.29
N ASN A 323 16.33 -7.23 6.09
CA ASN A 323 15.26 -7.90 6.82
C ASN A 323 15.74 -8.67 8.07
N GLY A 324 17.00 -8.47 8.48
CA GLY A 324 17.63 -9.16 9.61
C GLY A 324 18.41 -10.41 9.21
N VAL A 325 18.19 -10.95 8.00
CA VAL A 325 18.92 -12.11 7.46
C VAL A 325 19.68 -11.73 6.19
N LYS A 326 19.08 -10.91 5.36
CA LYS A 326 19.66 -10.42 4.10
C LYS A 326 19.08 -9.06 3.71
N VAL A 327 19.76 -8.34 2.83
CA VAL A 327 19.15 -7.25 2.09
C VAL A 327 18.26 -7.85 1.02
N VAL A 328 16.96 -7.55 1.05
CA VAL A 328 15.98 -8.04 0.09
C VAL A 328 16.02 -7.14 -1.16
N PRO A 329 16.27 -7.69 -2.37
CA PRO A 329 16.20 -6.91 -3.60
C PRO A 329 14.80 -6.29 -3.76
N SER A 330 14.74 -4.97 -3.98
CA SER A 330 13.49 -4.22 -3.86
C SER A 330 13.23 -3.35 -5.08
N TYR A 331 11.94 -3.13 -5.37
CA TYR A 331 11.50 -2.04 -6.24
C TYR A 331 10.75 -1.00 -5.42
N LEU A 332 11.28 0.22 -5.43
CA LEU A 332 10.76 1.36 -4.69
C LEU A 332 10.06 2.33 -5.64
N LEU A 333 8.77 2.51 -5.44
CA LEU A 333 7.97 3.54 -6.10
C LEU A 333 8.11 4.89 -5.39
N GLU A 334 7.94 5.97 -6.14
CA GLU A 334 7.96 7.32 -5.61
C GLU A 334 6.63 7.67 -4.92
N PRO A 335 6.66 8.05 -3.62
CA PRO A 335 5.49 8.61 -2.96
C PRO A 335 5.26 10.08 -3.37
N VAL A 336 4.02 10.55 -3.35
CA VAL A 336 3.67 11.91 -3.75
C VAL A 336 2.91 12.62 -2.63
N SER A 337 3.44 13.77 -2.17
CA SER A 337 2.73 14.61 -1.19
C SER A 337 1.51 15.26 -1.82
N VAL A 338 0.37 15.19 -1.12
CA VAL A 338 -0.92 15.73 -1.55
C VAL A 338 -1.49 16.66 -0.46
N ASP A 339 -1.92 17.84 -0.89
CA ASP A 339 -2.60 18.82 -0.05
C ASP A 339 -3.75 19.50 -0.83
N ALA A 340 -4.35 20.53 -0.24
CA ALA A 340 -5.47 21.25 -0.87
C ALA A 340 -5.10 21.96 -2.18
N SER A 341 -3.82 22.16 -2.50
CA SER A 341 -3.37 22.86 -3.71
C SER A 341 -3.20 21.95 -4.93
N ASN A 342 -2.97 20.64 -4.72
CA ASN A 342 -2.59 19.71 -5.81
C ASN A 342 -3.42 18.42 -5.88
N TRP A 343 -4.36 18.20 -4.95
CA TRP A 343 -5.17 16.97 -4.90
C TRP A 343 -5.90 16.66 -6.21
N GLU A 344 -6.42 17.69 -6.89
CA GLU A 344 -7.19 17.51 -8.13
C GLU A 344 -6.29 16.99 -9.27
N GLU A 345 -5.10 17.58 -9.43
CA GLU A 345 -4.14 17.13 -10.41
C GLU A 345 -3.67 15.69 -10.13
N ILE A 346 -3.30 15.41 -8.88
CA ILE A 346 -2.69 14.13 -8.50
C ILE A 346 -3.72 13.02 -8.41
N LEU A 347 -4.85 13.22 -7.72
CA LEU A 347 -5.79 12.14 -7.44
C LEU A 347 -6.85 11.98 -8.54
N ILE A 348 -7.34 13.09 -9.11
CA ILE A 348 -8.35 13.05 -10.17
C ILE A 348 -7.68 12.98 -11.54
N GLY A 349 -6.62 13.78 -11.77
CA GLY A 349 -5.88 13.80 -13.03
C GLY A 349 -5.23 12.47 -13.36
N SER A 350 -4.79 11.71 -12.36
CA SER A 350 -4.28 10.33 -12.54
C SER A 350 -5.38 9.29 -12.76
N GLY A 351 -6.65 9.65 -12.53
CA GLY A 351 -7.78 8.72 -12.56
C GLY A 351 -7.82 7.75 -11.36
N TYR A 352 -7.12 8.06 -10.26
CA TYR A 352 -7.19 7.25 -9.05
C TYR A 352 -8.54 7.37 -8.36
N TYR A 353 -9.05 8.60 -8.25
CA TYR A 353 -10.41 8.90 -7.80
C TYR A 353 -11.19 9.69 -8.84
N THR A 354 -12.51 9.60 -8.77
CA THR A 354 -13.41 10.55 -9.41
C THR A 354 -13.69 11.74 -8.49
N ALA A 355 -14.00 12.89 -9.05
CA ALA A 355 -14.32 14.07 -8.25
C ALA A 355 -15.51 13.83 -7.28
N ASP A 356 -16.47 13.00 -7.67
CA ASP A 356 -17.66 12.70 -6.85
C ASP A 356 -17.34 11.82 -5.63
N GLN A 357 -16.26 11.07 -5.66
CA GLN A 357 -15.82 10.25 -4.50
C GLN A 357 -15.24 11.10 -3.38
N VAL A 358 -14.57 12.21 -3.72
CA VAL A 358 -13.79 13.04 -2.78
C VAL A 358 -14.41 14.41 -2.46
N LYS A 359 -15.52 14.76 -3.08
CA LYS A 359 -16.30 15.99 -2.80
C LYS A 359 -17.49 15.77 -1.89
#